data_b9eaabc90ba376155b54c7a059e32aff
#
_entry.id   b9eaabc90ba376155b54c7a059e32aff
#
_cell.length_a   1.000
_cell.length_b   1.000
_cell.length_c   1.000
_cell.angle_alpha   90.00
_cell.angle_beta   90.00
_cell.angle_gamma   90.00
#
_symmetry.space_group_name_H-M   'P 1'
#
loop_
_entity.id
_entity.type
_entity.pdbx_description
1 polymer ?
#
loop_
_entity_poly.entity_id
_entity_poly.type
_entity_poly.pdbx_seq_one_letter_code
_entity_poly.pdbx_strand_id
1 'polypeptide(L)'
;ETIRYYERENLLPAPARTASNYRQYTQAHLERLAFIRHCRALDMSLTDIRQLIELMANPLSDGAHVDALVQAQLARVQNRLQSLQALEKQLRALQSRCAANGHGQHVSGECPVLHELLVAARGEGCVCHGQAACPPSTADQADLASARHAKHHTRPAA
;
A
#
# COMPACT_ATOMS: atom_id res chain seq x y z
N GLU A 1 -8.07 15.18 11.33
CA GLU A 1 -8.16 13.71 11.55
C GLU A 1 -6.79 13.03 11.52
N THR A 2 -5.96 13.29 10.53
CA THR A 2 -4.62 12.68 10.39
C THR A 2 -3.72 12.93 11.62
N ILE A 3 -3.73 14.14 12.19
CA ILE A 3 -2.93 14.46 13.38
C ILE A 3 -3.40 13.61 14.58
N ARG A 4 -4.72 13.52 14.78
CA ARG A 4 -5.31 12.69 15.85
C ARG A 4 -5.01 11.20 15.67
N TYR A 5 -4.92 10.75 14.43
CA TYR A 5 -4.51 9.40 14.12
C TYR A 5 -3.06 9.17 14.55
N TYR A 6 -2.13 10.08 14.23
CA TYR A 6 -0.73 9.96 14.65
C TYR A 6 -0.55 10.06 16.18
N GLU A 7 -1.40 10.84 16.87
CA GLU A 7 -1.43 10.86 18.35
C GLU A 7 -1.80 9.47 18.89
N ARG A 8 -2.85 8.84 18.37
CA ARG A 8 -3.30 7.50 18.78
C ARG A 8 -2.27 6.40 18.48
N GLU A 9 -1.56 6.54 17.38
CA GLU A 9 -0.51 5.61 16.96
C GLU A 9 0.84 5.85 17.68
N ASN A 10 0.88 6.79 18.65
CA ASN A 10 2.10 7.18 19.37
C ASN A 10 3.25 7.66 18.47
N LEU A 11 2.94 8.10 17.25
CA LEU A 11 3.91 8.74 16.35
C LEU A 11 4.12 10.21 16.68
N LEU A 12 3.10 10.85 17.24
CA LEU A 12 3.12 12.24 17.69
C LEU A 12 2.81 12.28 19.20
N PRO A 13 3.59 12.98 20.02
CA PRO A 13 3.27 13.13 21.43
C PRO A 13 1.94 13.84 21.62
N ALA A 14 1.26 13.56 22.72
CA ALA A 14 0.01 14.22 23.05
C ALA A 14 0.25 15.73 23.29
N PRO A 15 -0.48 16.62 22.61
CA PRO A 15 -0.32 18.06 22.81
C PRO A 15 -0.87 18.49 24.18
N ALA A 16 -0.29 19.52 24.75
CA ALA A 16 -0.86 20.20 25.91
C ALA A 16 -2.25 20.75 25.54
N ARG A 17 -3.06 21.00 26.57
CA ARG A 17 -4.37 21.62 26.40
C ARG A 17 -4.37 23.00 27.07
N THR A 18 -5.03 23.96 26.43
CA THR A 18 -5.31 25.27 27.01
C THR A 18 -6.31 25.14 28.16
N ALA A 19 -6.47 26.19 28.97
CA ALA A 19 -7.54 26.27 29.97
C ALA A 19 -8.95 26.06 29.39
N SER A 20 -9.14 26.40 28.09
CA SER A 20 -10.39 26.19 27.35
C SER A 20 -10.44 24.80 26.66
N ASN A 21 -9.59 23.85 27.06
CA ASN A 21 -9.53 22.47 26.55
C ASN A 21 -9.16 22.31 25.07
N TYR A 22 -8.59 23.34 24.41
CA TYR A 22 -8.08 23.24 23.03
C TYR A 22 -6.66 22.66 23.00
N ARG A 23 -6.36 21.85 21.98
CA ARG A 23 -5.02 21.28 21.75
C ARG A 23 -4.01 22.37 21.40
N GLN A 24 -2.87 22.37 22.04
CA GLN A 24 -1.78 23.31 21.79
C GLN A 24 -0.57 22.55 21.25
N TYR A 25 -0.29 22.75 19.97
CA TYR A 25 0.87 22.14 19.32
C TYR A 25 2.07 23.08 19.39
N THR A 26 3.24 22.51 19.62
CA THR A 26 4.52 23.24 19.72
C THR A 26 5.34 23.05 18.44
N GLN A 27 6.46 23.77 18.33
CA GLN A 27 7.42 23.61 17.25
C GLN A 27 7.91 22.14 17.13
N ALA A 28 8.14 21.45 18.25
CA ALA A 28 8.53 20.05 18.25
C ALA A 28 7.47 19.13 17.59
N HIS A 29 6.19 19.43 17.74
CA HIS A 29 5.12 18.70 17.04
C HIS A 29 5.17 18.94 15.53
N LEU A 30 5.46 20.17 15.09
CA LEU A 30 5.60 20.51 13.68
C LEU A 30 6.79 19.78 13.04
N GLU A 31 7.93 19.76 13.70
CA GLU A 31 9.14 19.05 13.24
C GLU A 31 8.88 17.55 13.14
N ARG A 32 8.22 16.97 14.14
CA ARG A 32 7.85 15.55 14.14
C ARG A 32 6.87 15.23 13.00
N LEU A 33 5.89 16.08 12.75
CA LEU A 33 4.97 15.91 11.61
C LEU A 33 5.68 16.04 10.27
N ALA A 34 6.61 16.98 10.14
CA ALA A 34 7.42 17.12 8.92
C ALA A 34 8.27 15.87 8.68
N PHE A 35 8.88 15.31 9.71
CA PHE A 35 9.61 14.05 9.64
C PHE A 35 8.72 12.88 9.18
N ILE A 36 7.57 12.69 9.85
CA ILE A 36 6.61 11.63 9.47
C ILE A 36 6.18 11.79 8.01
N ARG A 37 5.84 13.00 7.58
CA ARG A 37 5.45 13.30 6.21
C ARG A 37 6.56 12.93 5.22
N HIS A 38 7.81 13.27 5.53
CA HIS A 38 8.96 12.94 4.67
C HIS A 38 9.14 11.43 4.55
N CYS A 39 9.14 10.69 5.65
CA CYS A 39 9.24 9.23 5.64
C CYS A 39 8.07 8.58 4.86
N ARG A 40 6.85 9.11 4.99
CA ARG A 40 5.70 8.65 4.19
C ARG A 40 5.86 8.92 2.70
N ALA A 41 6.50 10.03 2.32
CA ALA A 41 6.82 10.32 0.92
C ALA A 41 7.86 9.33 0.33
N LEU A 42 8.66 8.70 1.18
CA LEU A 42 9.55 7.58 0.83
C LEU A 42 8.85 6.21 0.89
N ASP A 43 7.52 6.19 1.00
CA ASP A 43 6.67 4.98 1.08
C ASP A 43 6.99 4.08 2.30
N MET A 44 7.58 4.65 3.37
CA MET A 44 7.85 3.92 4.61
C MET A 44 6.57 3.63 5.38
N SER A 45 6.48 2.46 6.00
CA SER A 45 5.36 2.09 6.85
C SER A 45 5.35 2.89 8.16
N LEU A 46 4.19 3.00 8.82
CA LEU A 46 4.10 3.68 10.12
C LEU A 46 4.90 2.93 11.20
N THR A 47 5.03 1.62 11.06
CA THR A 47 5.85 0.79 11.96
C THR A 47 7.33 1.15 11.84
N ASP A 48 7.86 1.25 10.62
CA ASP A 48 9.25 1.64 10.38
C ASP A 48 9.51 3.06 10.87
N ILE A 49 8.56 3.99 10.64
CA ILE A 49 8.65 5.38 11.11
C ILE A 49 8.69 5.43 12.65
N ARG A 50 7.89 4.61 13.34
CA ARG A 50 7.92 4.53 14.81
C ARG A 50 9.28 4.07 15.31
N GLN A 51 9.85 3.04 14.71
CA GLN A 51 11.19 2.56 15.04
C GLN A 51 12.25 3.64 14.84
N LEU A 52 12.20 4.39 13.72
CA LEU A 52 13.12 5.52 13.50
C LEU A 52 12.98 6.61 14.58
N ILE A 53 11.75 6.92 14.99
CA ILE A 53 11.47 7.88 16.04
C ILE A 53 12.03 7.43 17.40
N GLU A 54 11.89 6.15 17.74
CA GLU A 54 12.44 5.55 18.94
C GLU A 54 13.97 5.57 18.95
N LEU A 55 14.59 5.27 17.80
CA LEU A 55 16.04 5.34 17.63
C LEU A 55 16.56 6.78 17.79
N MET A 56 15.85 7.78 17.26
CA MET A 56 16.20 9.20 17.43
C MET A 56 16.12 9.65 18.90
N ALA A 57 15.22 9.07 19.68
CA ALA A 57 15.07 9.37 21.11
C ALA A 57 16.18 8.74 21.98
N ASN A 58 16.88 7.72 21.48
CA ASN A 58 17.94 6.99 22.15
C ASN A 58 19.30 7.21 21.45
N PRO A 59 20.11 8.20 21.87
CA PRO A 59 21.39 8.52 21.22
C PRO A 59 22.44 7.39 21.30
N LEU A 60 22.22 6.40 22.16
CA LEU A 60 23.08 5.21 22.30
C LEU A 60 22.66 4.04 21.41
N SER A 61 21.59 4.21 20.60
CA SER A 61 21.16 3.17 19.67
C SER A 61 22.16 3.00 18.54
N ASP A 62 22.43 1.75 18.22
CA ASP A 62 23.34 1.35 17.15
C ASP A 62 22.83 1.85 15.79
N GLY A 63 23.65 2.63 15.07
CA GLY A 63 23.34 3.10 13.71
C GLY A 63 23.06 1.97 12.70
N ALA A 64 23.56 0.77 12.98
CA ALA A 64 23.29 -0.43 12.18
C ALA A 64 21.77 -0.72 12.05
N HIS A 65 20.97 -0.35 13.04
CA HIS A 65 19.52 -0.55 13.00
C HIS A 65 18.82 0.41 12.01
N VAL A 66 19.31 1.64 11.91
CA VAL A 66 18.82 2.61 10.91
C VAL A 66 19.16 2.12 9.51
N ASP A 67 20.41 1.66 9.30
CA ASP A 67 20.85 1.12 8.02
C ASP A 67 20.00 -0.08 7.59
N ALA A 68 19.68 -0.99 8.50
CA ALA A 68 18.82 -2.14 8.22
C ALA A 68 17.41 -1.71 7.78
N LEU A 69 16.80 -0.70 8.41
CA LEU A 69 15.49 -0.18 8.02
C LEU A 69 15.53 0.45 6.62
N VAL A 70 16.58 1.22 6.31
CA VAL A 70 16.76 1.83 4.99
C VAL A 70 16.98 0.77 3.92
N GLN A 71 17.80 -0.24 4.19
CA GLN A 71 18.05 -1.36 3.29
C GLN A 71 16.75 -2.16 3.01
N ALA A 72 15.97 -2.44 4.04
CA ALA A 72 14.69 -3.12 3.89
C ALA A 72 13.71 -2.30 3.04
N GLN A 73 13.67 -0.97 3.22
CA GLN A 73 12.85 -0.09 2.40
C GLN A 73 13.31 -0.07 0.94
N LEU A 74 14.62 0.02 0.72
CA LEU A 74 15.20 -0.03 -0.63
C LEU A 74 14.81 -1.33 -1.35
N ALA A 75 14.92 -2.47 -0.67
CA ALA A 75 14.53 -3.77 -1.23
C ALA A 75 13.03 -3.81 -1.60
N ARG A 76 12.15 -3.25 -0.75
CA ARG A 76 10.71 -3.13 -1.05
C ARG A 76 10.45 -2.30 -2.31
N VAL A 77 11.11 -1.16 -2.44
CA VAL A 77 10.99 -0.28 -3.61
C VAL A 77 11.50 -0.97 -4.88
N GLN A 78 12.63 -1.67 -4.80
CA GLN A 78 13.18 -2.43 -5.93
C GLN A 78 12.25 -3.54 -6.39
N ASN A 79 11.67 -4.32 -5.46
CA ASN A 79 10.70 -5.36 -5.79
C ASN A 79 9.44 -4.77 -6.46
N ARG A 80 8.95 -3.63 -5.96
CA ARG A 80 7.81 -2.92 -6.56
C ARG A 80 8.13 -2.43 -7.97
N LEU A 81 9.34 -1.89 -8.17
CA LEU A 81 9.80 -1.45 -9.49
C LEU A 81 9.82 -2.60 -10.48
N GLN A 82 10.37 -3.76 -10.10
CA GLN A 82 10.38 -4.96 -10.95
C GLN A 82 8.96 -5.41 -11.31
N SER A 83 8.04 -5.42 -10.34
CA SER A 83 6.64 -5.77 -10.58
C SER A 83 5.96 -4.80 -11.56
N LEU A 84 6.21 -3.49 -11.43
CA LEU A 84 5.66 -2.48 -12.33
C LEU A 84 6.25 -2.60 -13.74
N GLN A 85 7.55 -2.89 -13.87
CA GLN A 85 8.20 -3.14 -15.17
C GLN A 85 7.62 -4.39 -15.87
N ALA A 86 7.36 -5.45 -15.11
CA ALA A 86 6.71 -6.65 -15.66
C ALA A 86 5.30 -6.33 -16.16
N LEU A 87 4.51 -5.58 -15.38
CA LEU A 87 3.18 -5.13 -15.76
C LEU A 87 3.20 -4.23 -17.01
N GLU A 88 4.14 -3.28 -17.06
CA GLU A 88 4.34 -2.42 -18.24
C GLU A 88 4.60 -3.26 -19.50
N LYS A 89 5.49 -4.26 -19.39
CA LYS A 89 5.81 -5.17 -20.51
C LYS A 89 4.56 -5.93 -20.99
N GLN A 90 3.73 -6.40 -20.05
CA GLN A 90 2.47 -7.08 -20.40
C GLN A 90 1.49 -6.14 -21.11
N LEU A 91 1.31 -4.92 -20.59
CA LEU A 91 0.44 -3.92 -21.22
C LEU A 91 0.92 -3.51 -22.62
N ARG A 92 2.22 -3.36 -22.81
CA ARG A 92 2.81 -3.09 -24.12
C ARG A 92 2.59 -4.24 -25.11
N ALA A 93 2.68 -5.48 -24.64
CA ALA A 93 2.39 -6.64 -25.47
C ALA A 93 0.91 -6.68 -25.89
N LEU A 94 -0.03 -6.36 -24.99
CA LEU A 94 -1.44 -6.22 -25.33
C LEU A 94 -1.68 -5.09 -26.33
N GLN A 95 -1.04 -3.93 -26.14
CA GLN A 95 -1.14 -2.78 -27.04
C GLN A 95 -0.63 -3.13 -28.45
N SER A 96 0.51 -3.82 -28.58
CA SER A 96 1.05 -4.20 -29.89
C SER A 96 0.15 -5.18 -30.64
N ARG A 97 -0.55 -6.08 -29.95
CA ARG A 97 -1.56 -6.97 -30.57
C ARG A 97 -2.79 -6.20 -31.04
N CYS A 98 -3.24 -5.18 -30.30
CA CYS A 98 -4.29 -4.28 -30.79
C CYS A 98 -3.86 -3.55 -32.07
N ALA A 99 -2.63 -3.05 -32.11
CA ALA A 99 -2.11 -2.32 -33.26
C ALA A 99 -1.97 -3.20 -34.51
N ALA A 100 -1.55 -4.46 -34.35
CA ALA A 100 -1.38 -5.41 -35.43
C ALA A 100 -2.72 -5.82 -36.10
N ASN A 101 -3.83 -5.73 -35.37
CA ASN A 101 -5.16 -6.12 -35.85
C ASN A 101 -6.00 -4.94 -36.41
N GLY A 102 -5.39 -3.77 -36.66
CA GLY A 102 -6.03 -2.60 -37.26
C GLY A 102 -6.81 -1.75 -36.25
N HIS A 103 -6.33 -0.54 -36.00
CA HIS A 103 -6.99 0.43 -35.14
C HIS A 103 -8.38 0.81 -35.71
N GLY A 104 -9.42 0.53 -34.97
CA GLY A 104 -10.73 1.17 -35.15
C GLY A 104 -11.76 0.47 -36.04
N GLN A 105 -11.54 -0.76 -36.53
CA GLN A 105 -12.53 -1.48 -37.35
C GLN A 105 -13.20 -2.68 -36.67
N HIS A 106 -12.91 -2.91 -35.38
CA HIS A 106 -13.53 -4.02 -34.66
C HIS A 106 -14.78 -3.58 -33.90
N VAL A 107 -15.89 -4.24 -34.15
CA VAL A 107 -17.04 -4.23 -33.24
C VAL A 107 -16.56 -4.76 -31.90
N SER A 108 -16.99 -4.16 -30.81
CA SER A 108 -16.45 -4.43 -29.44
C SER A 108 -16.42 -5.92 -29.06
N GLY A 109 -17.21 -6.78 -29.72
CA GLY A 109 -17.23 -8.23 -29.46
C GLY A 109 -16.12 -9.05 -30.16
N GLU A 110 -15.38 -8.47 -31.10
CA GLU A 110 -14.32 -9.15 -31.85
C GLU A 110 -12.89 -8.68 -31.48
N CYS A 111 -12.76 -7.87 -30.43
CA CYS A 111 -11.45 -7.39 -30.00
C CYS A 111 -10.64 -8.55 -29.37
N PRO A 112 -9.50 -8.97 -29.98
CA PRO A 112 -8.71 -10.09 -29.47
C PRO A 112 -8.22 -9.85 -28.03
N VAL A 113 -7.96 -8.59 -27.66
CA VAL A 113 -7.52 -8.22 -26.31
C VAL A 113 -8.65 -8.41 -25.29
N LEU A 114 -9.90 -8.03 -25.62
CA LEU A 114 -11.03 -8.29 -24.74
C LEU A 114 -11.28 -9.79 -24.56
N HIS A 115 -11.14 -10.56 -25.63
CA HIS A 115 -11.26 -12.02 -25.55
C HIS A 115 -10.17 -12.62 -24.65
N GLU A 116 -8.91 -12.19 -24.79
CA GLU A 116 -7.78 -12.65 -23.97
C GLU A 116 -7.96 -12.28 -22.49
N LEU A 117 -8.41 -11.06 -22.20
CA LEU A 117 -8.71 -10.63 -20.83
C LEU A 117 -9.87 -11.42 -20.21
N LEU A 118 -10.89 -11.75 -20.99
CA LEU A 118 -12.00 -12.60 -20.52
C LEU A 118 -11.56 -14.04 -20.26
N VAL A 119 -10.70 -14.60 -21.11
CA VAL A 119 -10.11 -15.94 -20.91
C VAL A 119 -9.23 -15.95 -19.68
N ALA A 120 -8.39 -14.93 -19.49
CA ALA A 120 -7.57 -14.76 -18.30
C ALA A 120 -8.41 -14.63 -17.01
N ALA A 121 -9.52 -13.90 -17.07
CA ALA A 121 -10.44 -13.73 -15.93
C ALA A 121 -11.15 -15.04 -15.54
N ARG A 122 -11.29 -15.98 -16.48
CA ARG A 122 -11.86 -17.33 -16.23
C ARG A 122 -10.84 -18.33 -15.67
N GLY A 123 -9.58 -17.90 -15.50
CA GLY A 123 -8.50 -18.78 -15.04
C GLY A 123 -7.94 -19.72 -16.12
N GLU A 124 -8.40 -19.62 -17.34
CA GLU A 124 -7.96 -20.44 -18.47
C GLU A 124 -6.83 -19.72 -19.22
N GLY A 125 -5.57 -20.03 -18.90
CA GLY A 125 -4.42 -19.61 -19.71
C GLY A 125 -3.86 -18.22 -19.45
N CYS A 126 -3.99 -17.66 -18.24
CA CYS A 126 -3.31 -16.43 -17.88
C CYS A 126 -1.79 -16.65 -17.86
N VAL A 127 -1.05 -15.96 -18.72
CA VAL A 127 0.42 -15.98 -18.76
C VAL A 127 1.03 -15.52 -17.44
N CYS A 128 0.30 -14.73 -16.62
CA CYS A 128 0.71 -14.31 -15.31
C CYS A 128 0.61 -15.41 -14.23
N HIS A 129 -0.16 -16.49 -14.45
CA HIS A 129 -0.28 -17.62 -13.52
C HIS A 129 0.76 -18.73 -13.75
N GLY A 130 1.57 -18.62 -14.81
CA GLY A 130 2.61 -19.60 -15.14
C GLY A 130 3.94 -19.43 -14.40
N GLN A 131 4.16 -18.31 -13.69
CA GLN A 131 5.34 -18.07 -12.88
C GLN A 131 4.93 -17.36 -11.58
N ALA A 132 5.04 -18.11 -10.47
CA ALA A 132 5.00 -17.66 -9.08
C ALA A 132 4.02 -16.50 -8.77
N ALA A 133 2.84 -16.90 -8.25
CA ALA A 133 1.94 -16.11 -7.40
C ALA A 133 1.85 -14.61 -7.73
N CYS A 134 0.83 -14.23 -8.49
CA CYS A 134 0.29 -12.86 -8.40
C CYS A 134 -0.07 -12.60 -6.92
N PRO A 135 0.52 -11.58 -6.26
CA PRO A 135 0.05 -11.22 -4.94
C PRO A 135 -1.42 -10.81 -5.05
N PRO A 136 -2.29 -11.24 -4.12
CA PRO A 136 -3.69 -10.85 -4.14
C PRO A 136 -3.77 -9.32 -4.16
N SER A 137 -4.61 -8.78 -5.05
CA SER A 137 -4.80 -7.34 -5.14
C SER A 137 -5.29 -6.85 -3.78
N THR A 138 -4.81 -5.69 -3.34
CA THR A 138 -5.19 -5.07 -2.06
C THR A 138 -6.69 -4.80 -1.94
N ALA A 139 -7.45 -4.88 -3.03
CA ALA A 139 -8.91 -4.81 -3.07
C ALA A 139 -9.59 -6.07 -2.49
N ASP A 140 -9.03 -7.27 -2.71
CA ASP A 140 -9.62 -8.52 -2.20
C ASP A 140 -9.44 -8.71 -0.70
N GLN A 141 -8.46 -8.04 -0.07
CA GLN A 141 -8.25 -8.12 1.38
C GLN A 141 -9.28 -7.32 2.20
N ALA A 142 -9.90 -6.30 1.62
CA ALA A 142 -10.94 -5.52 2.28
C ALA A 142 -12.27 -6.27 2.36
N ASP A 143 -12.63 -7.06 1.34
CA ASP A 143 -13.88 -7.81 1.31
C ASP A 143 -13.88 -9.06 2.20
N LEU A 144 -12.73 -9.72 2.37
CA LEU A 144 -12.60 -10.88 3.27
C LEU A 144 -12.64 -10.51 4.77
N ALA A 145 -12.26 -9.29 5.12
CA ALA A 145 -12.37 -8.78 6.50
C ALA A 145 -13.82 -8.45 6.87
N SER A 146 -14.62 -7.92 5.93
CA SER A 146 -16.05 -7.63 6.13
C SER A 146 -16.90 -8.89 6.29
N ALA A 147 -16.59 -9.97 5.58
CA ALA A 147 -17.36 -11.23 5.63
C ALA A 147 -17.20 -12.01 6.95
N ARG A 148 -16.12 -11.77 7.70
CA ARG A 148 -15.89 -12.45 9.00
C ARG A 148 -16.65 -11.81 10.17
N HIS A 149 -17.08 -10.56 10.05
CA HIS A 149 -17.82 -9.87 11.13
C HIS A 149 -19.34 -10.12 11.11
N ALA A 150 -19.89 -10.67 10.02
CA ALA A 150 -21.32 -10.88 9.86
C ALA A 150 -21.85 -12.20 10.46
N LYS A 151 -21.00 -13.10 10.99
CA LYS A 151 -21.43 -14.44 11.45
C LYS A 151 -21.62 -14.61 12.98
N HIS A 152 -21.54 -13.53 13.76
CA HIS A 152 -21.62 -13.66 15.24
C HIS A 152 -22.81 -12.95 15.92
N HIS A 153 -23.91 -12.71 15.20
CA HIS A 153 -25.12 -12.19 15.84
C HIS A 153 -26.38 -12.95 15.39
N THR A 154 -26.46 -14.20 15.80
CA THR A 154 -27.78 -14.87 15.96
C THR A 154 -27.79 -15.60 17.31
N ARG A 155 -28.35 -14.94 18.30
CA ARG A 155 -28.71 -15.51 19.60
C ARG A 155 -30.16 -15.96 19.50
N PRO A 156 -30.53 -17.22 19.80
CA PRO A 156 -31.92 -17.62 19.88
C PRO A 156 -32.51 -17.16 21.22
N ALA A 157 -33.71 -16.60 21.15
CA ALA A 157 -34.59 -16.39 22.31
C ALA A 157 -35.32 -17.69 22.61
N ALA A 158 -35.30 -18.05 23.87
CA ALA A 158 -36.27 -18.95 24.50
C ALA A 158 -36.67 -18.31 25.82
#